data_85f0b4c9328a08a5a038f9c73839dcda
#
_entry.id   85f0b4c9328a08a5a038f9c73839dcda
#
_cell.length_a   1.000
_cell.length_b   1.000
_cell.length_c   1.000
_cell.angle_alpha   90.00
_cell.angle_beta   90.00
_cell.angle_gamma   90.00
#
_symmetry.space_group_name_H-M   'P 1'
#
loop_
_entity.id
_entity.type
_entity.pdbx_description
1 polymer ?
#
loop_
_entity_poly.entity_id
_entity_poly.type
_entity_poly.pdbx_seq_one_letter_code
_entity_poly.pdbx_strand_id
1 'polypeptide(L)'
;MFRRIVNKDLNEVNMLVRWGLMIGLAFFCIMIYLIWLIEFDIFRNKNIVTDTHLRVALLIFALIISVIVVNCFIRFLALSLNNSYHKRFSHVDRIGSFVEAMERTFFSEKRYDHIVLFLHGFTASPQEFQHIIPYLQSNNINYYMPNIMGFGIDNTALLNNTHRYDWYRTCLGIFDALSKVSNKVSIVGHSMGSMLATYISEHRNVHHLVLTGPGFYSIKSDIKYKILLTTPVISTIYAWIVPYLPKPIRKGRKTTSDTLDNTHTANIFQYLAVPIRSVREVFLLQDEVQPECAHPHSFSIIYGKHELTVDVGRLIQHLNYHGVKYNLFEMENSAHNVLEDFDRDECCQLIIDILLGNKCD
;
A
#
# COMPACT_ATOMS: atom_id res chain seq x y z
N MET A 1 27.34 0.31 -5.90
CA MET A 1 27.23 -0.15 -4.51
C MET A 1 25.77 -0.31 -4.09
N PHE A 2 24.88 0.65 -4.31
CA PHE A 2 23.44 0.62 -3.98
C PHE A 2 22.65 -0.53 -4.62
N ARG A 3 22.87 -0.84 -5.92
CA ARG A 3 22.24 -1.97 -6.62
C ARG A 3 22.44 -3.33 -5.92
N ARG A 4 23.58 -3.52 -5.25
CA ARG A 4 23.84 -4.73 -4.47
C ARG A 4 23.04 -4.79 -3.17
N ILE A 5 22.73 -3.66 -2.56
CA ILE A 5 22.06 -3.58 -1.27
C ILE A 5 20.57 -3.87 -1.44
N VAL A 6 19.85 -3.20 -2.37
CA VAL A 6 18.40 -3.42 -2.57
C VAL A 6 18.11 -4.82 -3.13
N ASN A 7 18.88 -5.29 -4.11
CA ASN A 7 18.75 -6.68 -4.59
C ASN A 7 19.18 -7.70 -3.54
N LYS A 8 20.10 -7.35 -2.65
CA LYS A 8 20.50 -8.20 -1.53
C LYS A 8 19.36 -8.29 -0.51
N ASP A 9 18.76 -7.16 -0.14
CA ASP A 9 17.64 -7.11 0.82
C ASP A 9 16.42 -7.87 0.29
N LEU A 10 16.08 -7.77 -0.99
CA LEU A 10 14.93 -8.49 -1.59
C LEU A 10 15.19 -9.98 -1.82
N ASN A 11 16.42 -10.35 -2.19
CA ASN A 11 16.82 -11.76 -2.22
C ASN A 11 16.86 -12.34 -0.81
N GLU A 12 17.26 -11.54 0.19
CA GLU A 12 17.19 -11.91 1.60
C GLU A 12 15.73 -12.11 2.05
N VAL A 13 14.77 -11.25 1.65
CA VAL A 13 13.33 -11.45 1.95
C VAL A 13 12.81 -12.76 1.37
N ASN A 14 13.00 -12.97 0.07
CA ASN A 14 12.56 -14.21 -0.58
C ASN A 14 13.26 -15.44 0.00
N MET A 15 14.52 -15.31 0.32
CA MET A 15 15.30 -16.34 0.99
C MET A 15 14.79 -16.59 2.41
N LEU A 16 14.52 -15.54 3.19
CA LEU A 16 14.02 -15.63 4.56
C LEU A 16 12.60 -16.23 4.62
N VAL A 17 11.71 -15.87 3.69
CA VAL A 17 10.38 -16.50 3.59
C VAL A 17 10.50 -17.98 3.25
N ARG A 18 11.40 -18.34 2.31
CA ARG A 18 11.69 -19.75 1.99
C ARG A 18 12.29 -20.49 3.19
N TRP A 19 13.25 -19.88 3.89
CA TRP A 19 13.82 -20.45 5.12
C TRP A 19 12.77 -20.60 6.22
N GLY A 20 11.87 -19.61 6.40
CA GLY A 20 10.77 -19.69 7.35
C GLY A 20 9.84 -20.87 7.07
N LEU A 21 9.47 -21.06 5.80
CA LEU A 21 8.66 -22.20 5.38
C LEU A 21 9.41 -23.52 5.56
N MET A 22 10.72 -23.58 5.25
CA MET A 22 11.54 -24.78 5.45
C MET A 22 11.71 -25.11 6.93
N ILE A 23 11.94 -24.13 7.79
CA ILE A 23 12.02 -24.31 9.25
C ILE A 23 10.69 -24.81 9.79
N GLY A 24 9.56 -24.22 9.35
CA GLY A 24 8.23 -24.68 9.71
C GLY A 24 7.95 -26.12 9.29
N LEU A 25 8.35 -26.48 8.07
CA LEU A 25 8.22 -27.86 7.57
C LEU A 25 9.11 -28.82 8.34
N ALA A 26 10.38 -28.44 8.60
CA ALA A 26 11.27 -29.24 9.43
C ALA A 26 10.75 -29.45 10.85
N PHE A 27 10.23 -28.38 11.47
CA PHE A 27 9.58 -28.47 12.79
C PHE A 27 8.37 -29.40 12.76
N PHE A 28 7.53 -29.31 11.73
CA PHE A 28 6.39 -30.20 11.53
C PHE A 28 6.84 -31.67 11.39
N CYS A 29 7.86 -31.94 10.60
CA CYS A 29 8.43 -33.29 10.45
C CYS A 29 9.00 -33.82 11.79
N ILE A 30 9.71 -32.97 12.55
CA ILE A 30 10.22 -33.31 13.89
C ILE A 30 9.07 -33.66 14.83
N MET A 31 7.99 -32.88 14.83
CA MET A 31 6.81 -33.14 15.67
C MET A 31 6.13 -34.45 15.30
N ILE A 32 5.98 -34.74 13.99
CA ILE A 32 5.46 -36.04 13.52
C ILE A 32 6.37 -37.18 13.99
N TYR A 33 7.69 -37.01 13.87
CA TYR A 33 8.66 -38.00 14.31
C TYR A 33 8.62 -38.25 15.82
N LEU A 34 8.49 -37.19 16.63
CA LEU A 34 8.33 -37.31 18.08
C LEU A 34 7.01 -38.03 18.46
N ILE A 35 5.91 -37.74 17.77
CA ILE A 35 4.64 -38.44 17.96
C ILE A 35 4.81 -39.93 17.62
N TRP A 36 5.50 -40.24 16.52
CA TRP A 36 5.78 -41.62 16.12
C TRP A 36 6.70 -42.32 17.11
N LEU A 37 7.71 -41.67 17.70
CA LEU A 37 8.52 -42.22 18.77
C LEU A 37 7.71 -42.54 20.05
N ILE A 38 6.83 -41.61 20.45
CA ILE A 38 5.93 -41.81 21.58
C ILE A 38 5.00 -43.01 21.30
N GLU A 39 4.46 -43.12 20.09
CA GLU A 39 3.65 -44.25 19.67
C GLU A 39 4.45 -45.57 19.70
N PHE A 40 5.70 -45.55 19.24
CA PHE A 40 6.55 -46.72 19.23
C PHE A 40 6.87 -47.23 20.64
N ASP A 41 7.14 -46.33 21.59
CA ASP A 41 7.39 -46.68 22.99
C ASP A 41 6.11 -47.15 23.69
N ILE A 42 4.96 -46.56 23.39
CA ILE A 42 3.64 -47.01 23.91
C ILE A 42 3.28 -48.37 23.32
N PHE A 43 3.60 -48.64 22.04
CA PHE A 43 3.30 -49.90 21.40
C PHE A 43 4.18 -51.06 21.96
N ARG A 44 5.39 -50.71 22.36
CA ARG A 44 6.32 -51.66 23.00
C ARG A 44 5.90 -52.07 24.41
N ASN A 45 5.18 -51.16 25.10
CA ASN A 45 4.66 -51.37 26.45
C ASN A 45 3.18 -51.76 26.39
N LYS A 46 2.89 -53.08 26.29
CA LYS A 46 1.58 -53.71 25.98
C LYS A 46 0.36 -53.34 26.84
N ASN A 47 0.44 -52.33 27.73
CA ASN A 47 -0.62 -52.02 28.71
C ASN A 47 -1.35 -50.68 28.47
N ILE A 48 -1.11 -49.98 27.33
CA ILE A 48 -1.83 -48.73 27.06
C ILE A 48 -2.79 -48.95 25.89
N VAL A 49 -4.10 -48.88 26.18
CA VAL A 49 -5.17 -48.86 25.18
C VAL A 49 -4.85 -47.72 24.18
N THR A 50 -4.62 -48.08 22.95
CA THR A 50 -4.33 -47.11 21.87
C THR A 50 -5.60 -46.37 21.49
N ASP A 51 -5.93 -45.29 22.21
CA ASP A 51 -7.06 -44.42 21.88
C ASP A 51 -6.76 -43.68 20.58
N THR A 52 -7.45 -44.05 19.52
CA THR A 52 -7.36 -43.40 18.21
C THR A 52 -7.68 -41.90 18.30
N HIS A 53 -8.56 -41.51 19.22
CA HIS A 53 -8.91 -40.11 19.47
C HIS A 53 -7.74 -39.31 20.06
N LEU A 54 -6.95 -39.92 20.98
CA LEU A 54 -5.75 -39.28 21.53
C LEU A 54 -4.68 -39.02 20.45
N ARG A 55 -4.48 -39.97 19.56
CA ARG A 55 -3.51 -39.81 18.42
C ARG A 55 -3.93 -38.68 17.48
N VAL A 56 -5.19 -38.65 17.09
CA VAL A 56 -5.74 -37.58 16.24
C VAL A 56 -5.62 -36.23 16.96
N ALA A 57 -5.92 -36.17 18.25
CA ALA A 57 -5.79 -34.94 19.04
C ALA A 57 -4.31 -34.45 19.08
N LEU A 58 -3.34 -35.34 19.29
CA LEU A 58 -1.91 -34.99 19.29
C LEU A 58 -1.44 -34.51 17.93
N LEU A 59 -1.90 -35.13 16.85
CA LEU A 59 -1.57 -34.69 15.49
C LEU A 59 -2.14 -33.27 15.18
N ILE A 60 -3.39 -33.04 15.56
CA ILE A 60 -4.01 -31.72 15.43
C ILE A 60 -3.26 -30.67 16.26
N PHE A 61 -2.91 -31.02 17.51
CA PHE A 61 -2.14 -30.14 18.38
C PHE A 61 -0.77 -29.78 17.80
N ALA A 62 -0.04 -30.78 17.27
CA ALA A 62 1.25 -30.58 16.60
C ALA A 62 1.12 -29.68 15.37
N LEU A 63 0.06 -29.86 14.58
CA LEU A 63 -0.22 -29.01 13.42
C LEU A 63 -0.48 -27.55 13.85
N ILE A 64 -1.30 -27.35 14.88
CA ILE A 64 -1.60 -26.01 15.40
C ILE A 64 -0.32 -25.31 15.89
N ILE A 65 0.50 -26.00 16.68
CA ILE A 65 1.78 -25.45 17.17
C ILE A 65 2.70 -25.10 16.00
N SER A 66 2.81 -25.98 15.00
CA SER A 66 3.64 -25.74 13.82
C SER A 66 3.20 -24.48 13.07
N VAL A 67 1.91 -24.29 12.89
CA VAL A 67 1.37 -23.07 12.25
C VAL A 67 1.65 -21.82 13.08
N ILE A 68 1.51 -21.91 14.42
CA ILE A 68 1.83 -20.78 15.32
C ILE A 68 3.31 -20.40 15.19
N VAL A 69 4.23 -21.38 15.21
CA VAL A 69 5.67 -21.15 15.09
C VAL A 69 5.99 -20.49 13.75
N VAL A 70 5.44 -21.01 12.65
CA VAL A 70 5.62 -20.42 11.30
C VAL A 70 5.10 -18.99 11.26
N ASN A 71 3.90 -18.74 11.81
CA ASN A 71 3.32 -17.40 11.85
C ASN A 71 4.21 -16.43 12.64
N CYS A 72 4.64 -16.80 13.86
CA CYS A 72 5.52 -15.96 14.68
C CYS A 72 6.85 -15.68 13.98
N PHE A 73 7.41 -16.68 13.31
CA PHE A 73 8.67 -16.52 12.58
C PHE A 73 8.54 -15.58 11.38
N ILE A 74 7.48 -15.73 10.55
CA ILE A 74 7.22 -14.84 9.42
C ILE A 74 7.00 -13.40 9.91
N ARG A 75 6.25 -13.19 11.00
CA ARG A 75 6.06 -11.86 11.61
C ARG A 75 7.38 -11.25 12.05
N PHE A 76 8.18 -12.00 12.79
CA PHE A 76 9.48 -11.53 13.26
C PHE A 76 10.38 -11.10 12.10
N LEU A 77 10.48 -11.92 11.05
CA LEU A 77 11.28 -11.59 9.88
C LEU A 77 10.76 -10.36 9.13
N ALA A 78 9.45 -10.29 8.88
CA ALA A 78 8.84 -9.18 8.17
C ALA A 78 9.02 -7.84 8.91
N LEU A 79 8.80 -7.84 10.23
CA LEU A 79 8.99 -6.66 11.07
C LEU A 79 10.48 -6.26 11.16
N SER A 80 11.37 -7.24 11.35
CA SER A 80 12.82 -6.98 11.39
C SER A 80 13.34 -6.39 10.09
N LEU A 81 12.87 -6.91 8.95
CA LEU A 81 13.23 -6.41 7.64
C LEU A 81 12.74 -4.98 7.41
N ASN A 82 11.45 -4.72 7.63
CA ASN A 82 10.88 -3.39 7.49
C ASN A 82 11.61 -2.40 8.43
N ASN A 83 11.78 -2.74 9.69
CA ASN A 83 12.46 -1.88 10.65
C ASN A 83 13.93 -1.59 10.27
N SER A 84 14.64 -2.59 9.77
CA SER A 84 16.02 -2.41 9.28
C SER A 84 16.08 -1.49 8.06
N TYR A 85 15.12 -1.63 7.15
CA TYR A 85 15.00 -0.77 5.98
C TYR A 85 14.60 0.66 6.37
N HIS A 86 13.59 0.81 7.23
CA HIS A 86 13.06 2.10 7.66
C HIS A 86 14.07 2.96 8.43
N LYS A 87 14.97 2.35 9.20
CA LYS A 87 16.05 3.07 9.87
C LYS A 87 16.90 3.94 8.93
N ARG A 88 16.96 3.59 7.65
CA ARG A 88 17.68 4.37 6.63
C ARG A 88 16.98 5.69 6.31
N PHE A 89 15.68 5.81 6.60
CA PHE A 89 14.81 6.95 6.29
C PHE A 89 14.48 7.80 7.52
N SER A 90 15.02 7.50 8.70
CA SER A 90 14.74 8.24 9.94
C SER A 90 15.04 9.75 9.86
N HIS A 91 15.83 10.18 8.86
CA HIS A 91 16.12 11.59 8.59
C HIS A 91 15.14 12.21 7.58
N VAL A 92 14.42 11.39 6.81
CA VAL A 92 13.57 11.82 5.69
C VAL A 92 12.14 12.13 6.15
N ASP A 93 11.64 11.46 7.20
CA ASP A 93 10.32 11.75 7.78
C ASP A 93 10.22 13.16 8.39
N ARG A 94 11.35 13.82 8.59
CA ARG A 94 11.43 15.20 9.08
C ARG A 94 11.61 16.24 7.99
N ILE A 95 11.33 15.89 6.72
CA ILE A 95 11.28 16.90 5.65
C ILE A 95 10.15 17.86 6.03
N GLY A 96 10.55 19.03 6.49
CA GLY A 96 9.82 20.01 7.26
C GLY A 96 8.52 20.59 6.69
N SER A 97 8.10 20.14 5.52
CA SER A 97 6.82 20.54 4.90
C SER A 97 5.60 20.05 5.67
N PHE A 98 5.74 18.96 6.44
CA PHE A 98 4.64 18.28 7.11
C PHE A 98 4.16 19.03 8.35
N VAL A 99 5.10 19.36 9.23
CA VAL A 99 4.81 20.05 10.49
C VAL A 99 4.39 21.50 10.22
N GLU A 100 5.05 22.19 9.29
CA GLU A 100 4.69 23.56 8.92
C GLU A 100 3.30 23.65 8.26
N ALA A 101 2.94 22.73 7.37
CA ALA A 101 1.61 22.72 6.76
C ALA A 101 0.52 22.38 7.79
N MET A 102 0.77 21.43 8.70
CA MET A 102 -0.15 21.13 9.81
C MET A 102 -0.30 22.31 10.76
N GLU A 103 0.79 22.89 11.24
CA GLU A 103 0.76 24.02 12.15
C GLU A 103 0.08 25.23 11.52
N ARG A 104 0.37 25.55 10.25
CA ARG A 104 -0.29 26.64 9.52
C ARG A 104 -1.77 26.38 9.29
N THR A 105 -2.17 25.15 8.98
CA THR A 105 -3.56 24.81 8.65
C THR A 105 -4.47 24.75 9.87
N PHE A 106 -3.98 24.24 10.99
CA PHE A 106 -4.79 24.01 12.19
C PHE A 106 -4.71 25.13 13.24
N PHE A 107 -3.66 25.95 13.22
CA PHE A 107 -3.41 27.00 14.23
C PHE A 107 -3.43 28.42 13.68
N SER A 108 -3.67 28.60 12.36
CA SER A 108 -3.76 29.94 11.76
C SER A 108 -5.21 30.38 11.64
N GLU A 109 -5.55 31.58 12.10
CA GLU A 109 -6.82 32.25 11.79
C GLU A 109 -6.91 32.68 10.32
N LYS A 110 -5.82 32.55 9.55
CA LYS A 110 -5.73 32.93 8.14
C LYS A 110 -6.47 31.91 7.28
N ARG A 111 -7.44 32.40 6.49
CA ARG A 111 -8.06 31.60 5.42
C ARG A 111 -7.14 31.54 4.21
N TYR A 112 -7.14 30.40 3.56
CA TYR A 112 -6.41 30.13 2.32
C TYR A 112 -7.40 30.12 1.15
N ASP A 113 -7.01 30.67 0.01
CA ASP A 113 -7.84 30.66 -1.19
C ASP A 113 -7.98 29.23 -1.75
N HIS A 114 -6.88 28.49 -1.75
CA HIS A 114 -6.79 27.13 -2.29
C HIS A 114 -5.79 26.28 -1.49
N ILE A 115 -6.19 25.07 -1.13
CA ILE A 115 -5.31 24.06 -0.51
C ILE A 115 -5.41 22.74 -1.30
N VAL A 116 -4.29 22.07 -1.47
CA VAL A 116 -4.20 20.77 -2.14
C VAL A 116 -3.86 19.68 -1.13
N LEU A 117 -4.72 18.67 -1.02
CA LEU A 117 -4.50 17.46 -0.24
C LEU A 117 -3.83 16.39 -1.10
N PHE A 118 -2.70 15.85 -0.67
CA PHE A 118 -1.99 14.77 -1.36
C PHE A 118 -2.18 13.46 -0.59
N LEU A 119 -2.61 12.39 -1.26
CA LEU A 119 -2.84 11.09 -0.67
C LEU A 119 -1.96 10.03 -1.35
N HIS A 120 -1.01 9.50 -0.59
CA HIS A 120 0.00 8.56 -1.11
C HIS A 120 -0.54 7.15 -1.37
N GLY A 121 0.23 6.35 -2.12
CA GLY A 121 -0.09 4.98 -2.48
C GLY A 121 0.10 3.97 -1.33
N PHE A 122 -0.37 2.74 -1.57
CA PHE A 122 -0.17 1.61 -0.66
C PHE A 122 1.31 1.30 -0.51
N THR A 123 1.77 1.09 0.70
CA THR A 123 3.18 0.84 1.07
C THR A 123 4.12 2.03 0.95
N ALA A 124 3.63 3.19 0.58
CA ALA A 124 4.39 4.43 0.44
C ALA A 124 4.26 5.35 1.67
N SER A 125 4.72 6.57 1.51
CA SER A 125 4.59 7.68 2.46
C SER A 125 4.47 8.99 1.67
N PRO A 126 4.23 10.13 2.31
CA PRO A 126 4.22 11.44 1.64
C PRO A 126 5.48 11.79 0.85
N GLN A 127 6.60 11.11 1.13
CA GLN A 127 7.83 11.26 0.36
C GLN A 127 7.64 10.99 -1.14
N GLU A 128 6.62 10.20 -1.52
CA GLU A 128 6.24 9.93 -2.92
C GLU A 128 5.94 11.23 -3.71
N PHE A 129 5.60 12.31 -3.01
CA PHE A 129 5.31 13.62 -3.57
C PHE A 129 6.45 14.63 -3.43
N GLN A 130 7.66 14.20 -3.05
CA GLN A 130 8.78 15.11 -2.77
C GLN A 130 9.15 16.00 -3.98
N HIS A 131 9.03 15.48 -5.20
CA HIS A 131 9.43 16.20 -6.42
C HIS A 131 8.47 17.32 -6.80
N ILE A 132 7.18 17.27 -6.40
CA ILE A 132 6.24 18.34 -6.71
C ILE A 132 6.37 19.54 -5.75
N ILE A 133 6.99 19.37 -4.57
CA ILE A 133 7.08 20.42 -3.55
C ILE A 133 7.67 21.73 -4.06
N PRO A 134 8.82 21.73 -4.79
CA PRO A 134 9.36 22.97 -5.35
C PRO A 134 8.40 23.69 -6.31
N TYR A 135 7.63 22.94 -7.07
CA TYR A 135 6.63 23.48 -8.01
C TYR A 135 5.45 24.12 -7.25
N LEU A 136 4.95 23.49 -6.20
CA LEU A 136 3.91 24.06 -5.35
C LEU A 136 4.36 25.35 -4.68
N GLN A 137 5.59 25.35 -4.15
CA GLN A 137 6.18 26.53 -3.50
C GLN A 137 6.39 27.70 -4.45
N SER A 138 6.92 27.45 -5.66
CA SER A 138 7.15 28.49 -6.67
C SER A 138 5.84 29.11 -7.18
N ASN A 139 4.74 28.38 -7.12
CA ASN A 139 3.41 28.86 -7.51
C ASN A 139 2.54 29.32 -6.32
N ASN A 140 3.11 29.41 -5.10
CA ASN A 140 2.40 29.79 -3.86
C ASN A 140 1.15 28.95 -3.57
N ILE A 141 1.16 27.66 -3.99
CA ILE A 141 0.05 26.73 -3.74
C ILE A 141 0.23 26.13 -2.36
N ASN A 142 -0.78 26.26 -1.50
CA ASN A 142 -0.82 25.61 -0.20
C ASN A 142 -1.12 24.13 -0.35
N TYR A 143 -0.44 23.30 0.44
CA TYR A 143 -0.60 21.84 0.35
C TYR A 143 -0.52 21.17 1.71
N TYR A 144 -1.10 19.96 1.77
CA TYR A 144 -1.02 19.07 2.92
C TYR A 144 -0.83 17.63 2.44
N MET A 145 0.17 16.96 2.99
CA MET A 145 0.59 15.61 2.60
C MET A 145 0.61 14.68 3.82
N PRO A 146 -0.56 14.15 4.28
CA PRO A 146 -0.63 13.30 5.47
C PRO A 146 0.04 11.94 5.27
N ASN A 147 0.61 11.39 6.35
CA ASN A 147 0.73 9.95 6.46
C ASN A 147 -0.66 9.36 6.65
N ILE A 148 -1.08 8.50 5.73
CA ILE A 148 -2.33 7.77 5.87
C ILE A 148 -2.17 6.78 7.02
N MET A 149 -3.22 6.64 7.85
CA MET A 149 -3.18 5.81 9.06
C MET A 149 -2.64 4.41 8.80
N GLY A 150 -1.70 3.97 9.61
CA GLY A 150 -1.02 2.67 9.49
C GLY A 150 0.24 2.68 8.64
N PHE A 151 0.51 3.76 7.89
CA PHE A 151 1.74 3.95 7.13
C PHE A 151 2.73 4.84 7.89
N GLY A 152 3.98 4.87 7.42
CA GLY A 152 5.07 5.60 8.05
C GLY A 152 6.02 4.71 8.87
N ILE A 153 7.16 5.27 9.28
CA ILE A 153 8.30 4.49 9.82
C ILE A 153 7.93 3.73 11.09
N ASP A 154 7.20 4.36 11.99
CA ASP A 154 6.88 3.79 13.31
C ASP A 154 5.61 2.91 13.30
N ASN A 155 4.95 2.77 12.15
CA ASN A 155 3.62 2.19 12.06
C ASN A 155 3.55 0.79 11.43
N THR A 156 4.69 0.10 11.26
CA THR A 156 4.74 -1.22 10.59
C THR A 156 3.79 -2.26 11.20
N ALA A 157 3.69 -2.28 12.55
CA ALA A 157 2.77 -3.19 13.24
C ALA A 157 1.32 -2.67 13.20
N LEU A 158 1.13 -1.33 13.19
CA LEU A 158 -0.19 -0.72 13.16
C LEU A 158 -0.91 -1.02 11.84
N LEU A 159 -0.20 -1.03 10.71
CA LEU A 159 -0.77 -1.34 9.40
C LEU A 159 -1.51 -2.69 9.38
N ASN A 160 -1.04 -3.70 10.14
CA ASN A 160 -1.72 -5.00 10.24
C ASN A 160 -3.12 -4.92 10.88
N ASN A 161 -3.38 -3.88 11.68
CA ASN A 161 -4.63 -3.68 12.41
C ASN A 161 -5.46 -2.52 11.85
N THR A 162 -5.01 -1.89 10.78
CA THR A 162 -5.71 -0.78 10.12
C THR A 162 -6.65 -1.32 9.06
N HIS A 163 -7.89 -0.85 9.08
CA HIS A 163 -8.93 -1.19 8.11
C HIS A 163 -9.17 -0.02 7.14
N ARG A 164 -9.73 -0.29 5.95
CA ARG A 164 -10.11 0.75 4.98
C ARG A 164 -11.05 1.81 5.55
N TYR A 165 -11.90 1.45 6.52
CA TYR A 165 -12.77 2.41 7.23
C TYR A 165 -12.00 3.41 8.09
N ASP A 166 -10.82 3.03 8.60
CA ASP A 166 -9.91 3.94 9.29
C ASP A 166 -9.29 4.91 8.30
N TRP A 167 -8.94 4.44 7.10
CA TRP A 167 -8.46 5.31 6.00
C TRP A 167 -9.55 6.29 5.57
N TYR A 168 -10.78 5.82 5.31
CA TYR A 168 -11.91 6.69 4.95
C TYR A 168 -12.13 7.79 5.98
N ARG A 169 -12.29 7.40 7.24
CA ARG A 169 -12.55 8.34 8.34
C ARG A 169 -11.42 9.35 8.50
N THR A 170 -10.17 8.91 8.45
CA THR A 170 -9.01 9.78 8.57
C THR A 170 -8.93 10.77 7.42
N CYS A 171 -9.04 10.30 6.17
CA CYS A 171 -8.95 11.16 4.99
C CYS A 171 -10.12 12.14 4.88
N LEU A 172 -11.35 11.70 5.18
CA LEU A 172 -12.51 12.61 5.26
C LEU A 172 -12.33 13.66 6.36
N GLY A 173 -11.87 13.26 7.56
CA GLY A 173 -11.65 14.18 8.66
C GLY A 173 -10.58 15.24 8.33
N ILE A 174 -9.53 14.86 7.62
CA ILE A 174 -8.52 15.79 7.12
C ILE A 174 -9.13 16.76 6.10
N PHE A 175 -9.85 16.24 5.11
CA PHE A 175 -10.50 17.08 4.09
C PHE A 175 -11.47 18.07 4.73
N ASP A 176 -12.29 17.61 5.68
CA ASP A 176 -13.25 18.47 6.40
C ASP A 176 -12.54 19.57 7.22
N ALA A 177 -11.37 19.26 7.80
CA ALA A 177 -10.55 20.24 8.50
C ALA A 177 -9.98 21.30 7.52
N LEU A 178 -9.46 20.87 6.36
CA LEU A 178 -8.95 21.76 5.32
C LEU A 178 -10.08 22.66 4.75
N SER A 179 -11.28 22.13 4.59
CA SER A 179 -12.45 22.87 4.10
C SER A 179 -12.94 23.95 5.07
N LYS A 180 -12.57 23.90 6.36
CA LYS A 180 -12.86 24.97 7.32
C LYS A 180 -11.97 26.21 7.12
N VAL A 181 -10.77 26.01 6.59
CA VAL A 181 -9.77 27.07 6.41
C VAL A 181 -9.55 27.47 4.95
N SER A 182 -10.17 26.77 4.00
CA SER A 182 -10.13 27.10 2.56
C SER A 182 -11.48 26.87 1.89
N ASN A 183 -11.81 27.74 0.93
CA ASN A 183 -13.02 27.60 0.13
C ASN A 183 -12.82 26.60 -1.05
N LYS A 184 -11.58 26.37 -1.46
CA LYS A 184 -11.19 25.46 -2.53
C LYS A 184 -10.23 24.43 -1.98
N VAL A 185 -10.65 23.17 -1.92
CA VAL A 185 -9.79 22.06 -1.58
C VAL A 185 -9.73 21.11 -2.77
N SER A 186 -8.53 20.95 -3.34
CA SER A 186 -8.24 19.98 -4.38
C SER A 186 -7.57 18.76 -3.79
N ILE A 187 -7.63 17.62 -4.50
CA ILE A 187 -6.97 16.40 -4.05
C ILE A 187 -6.13 15.84 -5.20
N VAL A 188 -4.90 15.48 -4.87
CA VAL A 188 -4.03 14.65 -5.72
C VAL A 188 -3.83 13.31 -5.04
N GLY A 189 -4.32 12.24 -5.64
CA GLY A 189 -4.22 10.89 -5.10
C GLY A 189 -3.37 9.99 -6.00
N HIS A 190 -2.42 9.25 -5.40
CA HIS A 190 -1.64 8.26 -6.14
C HIS A 190 -2.04 6.83 -5.74
N SER A 191 -2.26 5.96 -6.75
CA SER A 191 -2.52 4.53 -6.55
C SER A 191 -3.67 4.28 -5.54
N MET A 192 -3.43 3.70 -4.37
CA MET A 192 -4.43 3.58 -3.29
C MET A 192 -4.99 4.95 -2.89
N GLY A 193 -4.13 5.97 -2.82
CA GLY A 193 -4.54 7.34 -2.50
C GLY A 193 -5.53 7.92 -3.51
N SER A 194 -5.51 7.45 -4.78
CA SER A 194 -6.50 7.84 -5.80
C SER A 194 -7.90 7.32 -5.47
N MET A 195 -8.02 6.11 -4.92
CA MET A 195 -9.30 5.57 -4.46
C MET A 195 -9.82 6.35 -3.24
N LEU A 196 -8.95 6.69 -2.29
CA LEU A 196 -9.33 7.52 -1.14
C LEU A 196 -9.74 8.94 -1.54
N ALA A 197 -9.03 9.53 -2.52
CA ALA A 197 -9.38 10.83 -3.10
C ALA A 197 -10.77 10.80 -3.77
N THR A 198 -11.05 9.74 -4.50
CA THR A 198 -12.35 9.51 -5.13
C THR A 198 -13.45 9.31 -4.09
N TYR A 199 -13.20 8.48 -3.06
CA TYR A 199 -14.14 8.31 -1.95
C TYR A 199 -14.49 9.64 -1.26
N ILE A 200 -13.51 10.54 -1.07
CA ILE A 200 -13.79 11.88 -0.57
C ILE A 200 -14.70 12.63 -1.55
N SER A 201 -14.42 12.56 -2.86
CA SER A 201 -15.18 13.26 -3.89
C SER A 201 -16.62 12.72 -4.07
N GLU A 202 -16.87 11.46 -3.72
CA GLU A 202 -18.23 10.90 -3.65
C GLU A 202 -19.07 11.55 -2.52
N HIS A 203 -18.41 12.06 -1.46
CA HIS A 203 -19.06 12.53 -0.24
C HIS A 203 -18.89 14.03 0.02
N ARG A 204 -17.96 14.70 -0.68
CA ARG A 204 -17.57 16.10 -0.47
C ARG A 204 -17.37 16.82 -1.79
N ASN A 205 -17.51 18.13 -1.76
CA ASN A 205 -17.26 18.98 -2.91
C ASN A 205 -15.76 19.22 -3.08
N VAL A 206 -15.11 18.47 -3.98
CA VAL A 206 -13.69 18.58 -4.33
C VAL A 206 -13.54 19.54 -5.50
N HIS A 207 -12.59 20.49 -5.40
CA HIS A 207 -12.38 21.48 -6.47
C HIS A 207 -11.71 20.83 -7.69
N HIS A 208 -10.48 20.32 -7.58
CA HIS A 208 -9.84 19.51 -8.60
C HIS A 208 -9.54 18.11 -8.02
N LEU A 209 -9.93 17.07 -8.72
CA LEU A 209 -9.57 15.68 -8.43
C LEU A 209 -8.55 15.23 -9.47
N VAL A 210 -7.30 15.03 -9.04
CA VAL A 210 -6.21 14.55 -9.88
C VAL A 210 -5.78 13.16 -9.39
N LEU A 211 -5.91 12.15 -10.24
CA LEU A 211 -5.54 10.78 -9.94
C LEU A 211 -4.30 10.37 -10.73
N THR A 212 -3.24 9.98 -10.02
CA THR A 212 -2.01 9.48 -10.65
C THR A 212 -1.90 7.96 -10.44
N GLY A 213 -1.72 7.18 -11.51
CA GLY A 213 -1.68 5.71 -11.45
C GLY A 213 -2.86 5.10 -10.69
N PRO A 214 -4.13 5.39 -11.07
CA PRO A 214 -5.30 5.12 -10.23
C PRO A 214 -5.54 3.63 -9.95
N GLY A 215 -5.63 3.26 -8.66
CA GLY A 215 -5.59 1.90 -8.13
C GLY A 215 -6.88 1.08 -8.22
N PHE A 216 -7.88 1.43 -9.02
CA PHE A 216 -9.22 0.81 -9.00
C PHE A 216 -9.28 -0.62 -9.49
N TYR A 217 -8.46 -0.99 -10.45
CA TYR A 217 -8.50 -2.33 -11.05
C TYR A 217 -7.15 -3.01 -10.98
N SER A 218 -7.15 -4.24 -10.48
CA SER A 218 -5.96 -5.09 -10.48
C SER A 218 -5.66 -5.62 -11.87
N ILE A 219 -4.38 -5.73 -12.22
CA ILE A 219 -3.96 -6.43 -13.43
C ILE A 219 -4.33 -7.92 -13.37
N LYS A 220 -4.40 -8.57 -14.53
CA LYS A 220 -4.84 -9.98 -14.65
C LYS A 220 -4.06 -10.95 -13.78
N SER A 221 -2.76 -10.73 -13.58
CA SER A 221 -1.92 -11.59 -12.73
C SER A 221 -2.32 -11.56 -11.24
N ASP A 222 -2.92 -10.47 -10.78
CA ASP A 222 -3.22 -10.24 -9.36
C ASP A 222 -4.67 -10.63 -9.00
N ILE A 223 -5.55 -10.85 -10.00
CA ILE A 223 -6.96 -11.18 -9.78
C ILE A 223 -7.13 -12.44 -8.90
N LYS A 224 -6.32 -13.48 -9.11
CA LYS A 224 -6.34 -14.68 -8.28
C LYS A 224 -6.05 -14.42 -6.81
N TYR A 225 -5.12 -13.50 -6.52
CA TYR A 225 -4.81 -13.07 -5.16
C TYR A 225 -5.96 -12.25 -4.58
N LYS A 226 -6.58 -11.37 -5.37
CA LYS A 226 -7.77 -10.62 -4.96
C LYS A 226 -8.87 -11.58 -4.51
N ILE A 227 -9.24 -12.58 -5.34
CA ILE A 227 -10.27 -13.58 -5.00
C ILE A 227 -9.90 -14.33 -3.72
N LEU A 228 -8.65 -14.82 -3.60
CA LEU A 228 -8.17 -15.54 -2.42
C LEU A 228 -8.31 -14.69 -1.16
N LEU A 229 -7.89 -13.42 -1.22
CA LEU A 229 -7.81 -12.55 -0.05
C LEU A 229 -9.15 -11.88 0.31
N THR A 230 -10.10 -11.75 -0.63
CA THR A 230 -11.42 -11.19 -0.33
C THR A 230 -12.44 -12.25 0.10
N THR A 231 -12.19 -13.56 -0.15
CA THR A 231 -13.04 -14.64 0.34
C THR A 231 -12.90 -14.78 1.87
N PRO A 232 -13.94 -14.53 2.69
CA PRO A 232 -13.80 -14.26 4.14
C PRO A 232 -13.09 -15.36 4.93
N VAL A 233 -13.57 -16.62 4.84
CA VAL A 233 -12.99 -17.73 5.59
C VAL A 233 -11.58 -18.07 5.13
N ILE A 234 -11.39 -18.14 3.80
CA ILE A 234 -10.11 -18.48 3.18
C ILE A 234 -9.05 -17.43 3.52
N SER A 235 -9.40 -16.15 3.42
CA SER A 235 -8.48 -15.05 3.75
C SER A 235 -8.07 -15.06 5.22
N THR A 236 -8.98 -15.41 6.11
CA THR A 236 -8.69 -15.49 7.54
C THR A 236 -7.72 -16.63 7.85
N ILE A 237 -7.96 -17.82 7.29
CA ILE A 237 -7.06 -18.97 7.44
C ILE A 237 -5.69 -18.64 6.82
N TYR A 238 -5.69 -18.08 5.62
CA TYR A 238 -4.45 -17.74 4.93
C TYR A 238 -3.63 -16.67 5.68
N ALA A 239 -4.26 -15.61 6.20
CA ALA A 239 -3.60 -14.60 7.02
C ALA A 239 -3.10 -15.15 8.37
N TRP A 240 -3.70 -16.21 8.87
CA TRP A 240 -3.25 -16.89 10.08
C TRP A 240 -2.00 -17.73 9.82
N ILE A 241 -1.88 -18.36 8.65
CA ILE A 241 -0.70 -19.16 8.26
C ILE A 241 0.42 -18.24 7.76
N VAL A 242 0.11 -17.31 6.84
CA VAL A 242 1.04 -16.40 6.19
C VAL A 242 0.64 -14.95 6.51
N PRO A 243 1.10 -14.39 7.64
CA PRO A 243 0.65 -13.07 8.08
C PRO A 243 1.18 -11.91 7.25
N TYR A 244 2.31 -12.07 6.56
CA TYR A 244 2.97 -11.06 5.74
C TYR A 244 3.35 -11.61 4.37
N LEU A 245 3.25 -10.76 3.35
CA LEU A 245 3.73 -11.02 2.00
C LEU A 245 4.88 -10.07 1.65
N PRO A 246 5.93 -10.55 0.96
CA PRO A 246 6.91 -9.67 0.37
C PRO A 246 6.25 -8.83 -0.73
N LYS A 247 6.63 -7.55 -0.84
CA LYS A 247 6.19 -6.70 -1.94
C LYS A 247 6.77 -7.24 -3.26
N PRO A 248 5.95 -7.50 -4.29
CA PRO A 248 6.43 -8.09 -5.54
C PRO A 248 7.29 -7.09 -6.33
N ILE A 249 8.30 -7.61 -7.04
CA ILE A 249 8.99 -6.86 -8.10
C ILE A 249 8.27 -7.16 -9.40
N ARG A 250 7.79 -6.13 -10.10
CA ARG A 250 7.12 -6.29 -11.39
C ARG A 250 8.12 -6.73 -12.47
N LYS A 251 7.63 -7.43 -13.47
CA LYS A 251 8.48 -7.97 -14.56
C LYS A 251 9.24 -6.82 -15.24
N GLY A 252 10.55 -6.96 -15.34
CA GLY A 252 11.42 -5.94 -15.95
C GLY A 252 11.80 -4.77 -15.04
N ARG A 253 11.28 -4.71 -13.80
CA ARG A 253 11.68 -3.71 -12.79
C ARG A 253 12.86 -4.19 -11.96
N LYS A 254 13.59 -3.26 -11.37
CA LYS A 254 14.78 -3.55 -10.54
C LYS A 254 14.53 -3.40 -9.04
N THR A 255 13.41 -2.78 -8.68
CA THR A 255 13.01 -2.50 -7.31
C THR A 255 11.56 -2.92 -7.09
N THR A 256 11.07 -2.82 -5.85
CA THR A 256 9.66 -3.02 -5.51
C THR A 256 8.79 -1.82 -5.90
N SER A 257 9.39 -0.68 -6.26
CA SER A 257 8.70 0.44 -6.88
C SER A 257 8.52 0.17 -8.37
N ASP A 258 7.34 0.38 -8.90
CA ASP A 258 7.08 0.24 -10.33
C ASP A 258 7.42 1.55 -11.04
N THR A 259 8.72 1.75 -11.27
CA THR A 259 9.33 2.87 -11.99
C THR A 259 10.33 2.36 -13.02
N LEU A 260 10.55 3.10 -14.07
CA LEU A 260 11.63 2.88 -15.06
C LEU A 260 12.94 3.51 -14.57
N ASP A 261 12.85 4.70 -13.95
CA ASP A 261 14.00 5.35 -13.31
C ASP A 261 14.31 4.70 -11.97
N ASN A 262 15.46 4.03 -11.91
CA ASN A 262 15.91 3.34 -10.70
C ASN A 262 16.92 4.16 -9.90
N THR A 263 17.21 5.39 -10.29
CA THR A 263 18.24 6.22 -9.64
C THR A 263 17.77 6.74 -8.29
N HIS A 264 16.48 7.05 -8.18
CA HIS A 264 15.85 7.63 -6.99
C HIS A 264 15.16 6.61 -6.09
N THR A 265 14.69 5.48 -6.64
CA THR A 265 13.88 4.49 -5.93
C THR A 265 14.56 3.83 -4.72
N ALA A 266 15.89 3.88 -4.66
CA ALA A 266 16.64 3.37 -3.50
C ALA A 266 16.51 4.25 -2.25
N ASN A 267 16.08 5.50 -2.40
CA ASN A 267 15.97 6.50 -1.35
C ASN A 267 14.53 6.83 -0.98
N ILE A 268 13.57 6.02 -1.44
CA ILE A 268 12.15 6.21 -1.18
C ILE A 268 11.70 5.25 -0.10
N PHE A 269 10.98 5.78 0.88
CA PHE A 269 10.32 4.98 1.90
C PHE A 269 9.27 4.05 1.31
N GLN A 270 9.32 2.77 1.68
CA GLN A 270 8.30 1.79 1.35
C GLN A 270 8.32 0.61 2.32
N TYR A 271 7.24 -0.13 2.40
CA TYR A 271 7.23 -1.41 3.08
C TYR A 271 7.75 -2.50 2.14
N LEU A 272 8.72 -3.29 2.58
CA LEU A 272 9.26 -4.44 1.81
C LEU A 272 8.45 -5.71 2.04
N ALA A 273 7.82 -5.82 3.20
CA ALA A 273 6.88 -6.89 3.54
C ALA A 273 5.60 -6.24 4.10
N VAL A 274 4.46 -6.65 3.59
CA VAL A 274 3.15 -6.09 3.91
C VAL A 274 2.25 -7.10 4.61
N PRO A 275 1.48 -6.68 5.62
CA PRO A 275 0.49 -7.54 6.23
C PRO A 275 -0.55 -7.97 5.20
N ILE A 276 -0.88 -9.27 5.19
CA ILE A 276 -1.88 -9.79 4.25
C ILE A 276 -3.26 -9.17 4.47
N ARG A 277 -3.57 -8.83 5.72
CA ARG A 277 -4.84 -8.15 6.06
C ARG A 277 -4.95 -6.78 5.40
N SER A 278 -3.87 -6.00 5.39
CA SER A 278 -3.89 -4.69 4.72
C SER A 278 -3.97 -4.79 3.20
N VAL A 279 -3.36 -5.82 2.59
CA VAL A 279 -3.56 -6.12 1.15
C VAL A 279 -5.02 -6.42 0.85
N ARG A 280 -5.68 -7.22 1.71
CA ARG A 280 -7.12 -7.48 1.62
C ARG A 280 -7.93 -6.20 1.68
N GLU A 281 -7.61 -5.29 2.60
CA GLU A 281 -8.34 -4.01 2.73
C GLU A 281 -8.21 -3.14 1.47
N VAL A 282 -7.06 -3.16 0.78
CA VAL A 282 -6.90 -2.48 -0.52
C VAL A 282 -7.79 -3.11 -1.60
N PHE A 283 -7.89 -4.45 -1.66
CA PHE A 283 -8.79 -5.10 -2.62
C PHE A 283 -10.26 -4.83 -2.33
N LEU A 284 -10.65 -4.74 -1.05
CA LEU A 284 -12.01 -4.35 -0.67
C LEU A 284 -12.28 -2.88 -0.98
N LEU A 285 -11.29 -2.01 -0.84
CA LEU A 285 -11.35 -0.61 -1.25
C LEU A 285 -11.64 -0.49 -2.76
N GLN A 286 -10.98 -1.32 -3.60
CA GLN A 286 -11.27 -1.38 -5.04
C GLN A 286 -12.71 -1.79 -5.38
N ASP A 287 -13.35 -2.59 -4.52
CA ASP A 287 -14.71 -3.08 -4.75
C ASP A 287 -15.79 -2.11 -4.22
N GLU A 288 -15.42 -1.24 -3.29
CA GLU A 288 -16.36 -0.32 -2.62
C GLU A 288 -16.39 1.09 -3.23
N VAL A 289 -15.24 1.61 -3.67
CA VAL A 289 -15.15 2.97 -4.23
C VAL A 289 -15.64 2.99 -5.66
N GLN A 290 -16.55 3.88 -5.96
CA GLN A 290 -17.24 4.01 -7.26
C GLN A 290 -16.77 5.27 -7.98
N PRO A 291 -15.77 5.18 -8.89
CA PRO A 291 -15.22 6.36 -9.55
C PRO A 291 -16.24 7.13 -10.39
N GLU A 292 -17.32 6.49 -10.82
CA GLU A 292 -18.46 7.12 -11.52
C GLU A 292 -19.33 7.98 -10.61
N CYS A 293 -19.24 7.81 -9.29
CA CYS A 293 -19.96 8.61 -8.30
C CYS A 293 -19.14 9.81 -7.79
N ALA A 294 -17.94 10.02 -8.27
CA ALA A 294 -17.15 11.20 -7.95
C ALA A 294 -17.73 12.45 -8.66
N HIS A 295 -17.90 13.54 -7.93
CA HIS A 295 -18.47 14.78 -8.44
C HIS A 295 -17.56 16.00 -8.19
N PRO A 296 -16.28 15.97 -8.64
CA PRO A 296 -15.41 17.13 -8.53
C PRO A 296 -15.81 18.21 -9.54
N HIS A 297 -15.34 19.44 -9.32
CA HIS A 297 -15.49 20.50 -10.31
C HIS A 297 -14.66 20.22 -11.57
N SER A 298 -13.48 19.60 -11.41
CA SER A 298 -12.64 19.12 -12.51
C SER A 298 -12.01 17.76 -12.14
N PHE A 299 -11.97 16.83 -13.11
CA PHE A 299 -11.45 15.48 -12.93
C PHE A 299 -10.34 15.19 -13.95
N SER A 300 -9.16 14.81 -13.47
CA SER A 300 -8.01 14.49 -14.32
C SER A 300 -7.36 13.17 -13.89
N ILE A 301 -6.95 12.39 -14.87
CA ILE A 301 -6.25 11.11 -14.70
C ILE A 301 -4.90 11.21 -15.41
N ILE A 302 -3.83 10.89 -14.67
CA ILE A 302 -2.45 10.86 -15.17
C ILE A 302 -1.90 9.45 -14.95
N TYR A 303 -1.34 8.82 -15.97
CA TYR A 303 -0.79 7.47 -15.83
C TYR A 303 0.43 7.27 -16.72
N GLY A 304 1.28 6.34 -16.33
CA GLY A 304 2.46 5.99 -17.13
C GLY A 304 2.12 4.97 -18.20
N LYS A 305 2.66 5.15 -19.41
CA LYS A 305 2.51 4.21 -20.54
C LYS A 305 3.01 2.79 -20.22
N HIS A 306 3.98 2.68 -19.31
CA HIS A 306 4.59 1.41 -18.92
C HIS A 306 4.04 0.86 -17.61
N GLU A 307 2.79 1.15 -17.29
CA GLU A 307 2.05 0.70 -16.10
C GLU A 307 1.97 -0.84 -16.02
N LEU A 308 2.38 -1.44 -14.90
CA LEU A 308 2.32 -2.89 -14.65
C LEU A 308 1.68 -3.25 -13.30
N THR A 309 1.16 -2.26 -12.56
CA THR A 309 0.60 -2.44 -11.23
C THR A 309 -0.93 -2.46 -11.24
N VAL A 310 -1.54 -1.59 -12.05
CA VAL A 310 -2.99 -1.43 -12.14
C VAL A 310 -3.48 -1.44 -13.58
N ASP A 311 -4.75 -1.74 -13.79
CA ASP A 311 -5.39 -1.76 -15.12
C ASP A 311 -6.13 -0.43 -15.36
N VAL A 312 -5.40 0.59 -15.79
CA VAL A 312 -5.96 1.91 -16.11
C VAL A 312 -6.92 1.84 -17.30
N GLY A 313 -6.64 0.97 -18.28
CA GLY A 313 -7.52 0.78 -19.45
C GLY A 313 -8.93 0.35 -19.05
N ARG A 314 -9.05 -0.52 -18.03
CA ARG A 314 -10.34 -0.93 -17.49
C ARG A 314 -11.05 0.22 -16.75
N LEU A 315 -10.32 1.08 -16.05
CA LEU A 315 -10.91 2.28 -15.42
C LEU A 315 -11.47 3.22 -16.49
N ILE A 316 -10.70 3.49 -17.54
CA ILE A 316 -11.13 4.33 -18.68
C ILE A 316 -12.41 3.78 -19.31
N GLN A 317 -12.47 2.48 -19.58
CA GLN A 317 -13.66 1.83 -20.11
C GLN A 317 -14.87 1.99 -19.18
N HIS A 318 -14.65 1.83 -17.87
CA HIS A 318 -15.70 1.99 -16.87
C HIS A 318 -16.25 3.41 -16.83
N LEU A 319 -15.39 4.42 -16.75
CA LEU A 319 -15.79 5.83 -16.71
C LEU A 319 -16.52 6.26 -18.00
N ASN A 320 -16.03 5.81 -19.15
CA ASN A 320 -16.70 6.07 -20.44
C ASN A 320 -18.07 5.43 -20.52
N TYR A 321 -18.23 4.20 -20.02
CA TYR A 321 -19.51 3.51 -19.95
C TYR A 321 -20.54 4.28 -19.12
N HIS A 322 -20.11 4.93 -18.02
CA HIS A 322 -20.96 5.74 -17.15
C HIS A 322 -21.07 7.21 -17.58
N GLY A 323 -20.42 7.60 -18.70
CA GLY A 323 -20.49 8.96 -19.23
C GLY A 323 -19.81 10.02 -18.36
N VAL A 324 -18.84 9.62 -17.52
CA VAL A 324 -18.07 10.52 -16.67
C VAL A 324 -17.14 11.38 -17.53
N LYS A 325 -17.12 12.69 -17.30
CA LYS A 325 -16.17 13.59 -17.96
C LYS A 325 -14.87 13.68 -17.17
N TYR A 326 -13.73 13.51 -17.84
CA TYR A 326 -12.40 13.61 -17.25
C TYR A 326 -11.37 14.00 -18.31
N ASN A 327 -10.27 14.57 -17.87
CA ASN A 327 -9.08 14.79 -18.70
C ASN A 327 -8.12 13.60 -18.51
N LEU A 328 -7.51 13.12 -19.58
CA LEU A 328 -6.61 11.97 -19.59
C LEU A 328 -5.24 12.35 -20.10
N PHE A 329 -4.19 12.03 -19.33
CA PHE A 329 -2.81 12.31 -19.66
C PHE A 329 -1.96 11.06 -19.51
N GLU A 330 -1.26 10.67 -20.58
CA GLU A 330 -0.32 9.55 -20.57
C GLU A 330 1.12 10.08 -20.51
N MET A 331 1.89 9.57 -19.56
CA MET A 331 3.32 9.84 -19.40
C MET A 331 4.11 8.78 -20.18
N GLU A 332 4.75 9.20 -21.27
CA GLU A 332 5.35 8.33 -22.29
C GLU A 332 6.48 7.45 -21.76
N ASN A 333 7.32 7.99 -20.84
CA ASN A 333 8.52 7.33 -20.31
C ASN A 333 8.37 6.97 -18.84
N SER A 334 7.15 6.77 -18.36
CA SER A 334 6.88 6.46 -16.96
C SER A 334 6.07 5.19 -16.79
N ALA A 335 6.22 4.57 -15.63
CA ALA A 335 5.43 3.44 -15.17
C ALA A 335 4.40 3.89 -14.12
N HIS A 336 4.11 3.07 -13.10
CA HIS A 336 3.08 3.35 -12.10
C HIS A 336 3.33 4.64 -11.30
N ASN A 337 4.54 4.82 -10.78
CA ASN A 337 4.90 5.98 -9.94
C ASN A 337 5.37 7.15 -10.80
N VAL A 338 4.46 7.76 -11.55
CA VAL A 338 4.77 8.84 -12.51
C VAL A 338 5.48 10.04 -11.90
N LEU A 339 5.24 10.35 -10.61
CA LEU A 339 5.89 11.46 -9.88
C LEU A 339 7.33 11.16 -9.45
N GLU A 340 7.82 9.96 -9.68
CA GLU A 340 9.15 9.49 -9.30
C GLU A 340 9.90 8.86 -10.48
N ASP A 341 9.31 8.90 -11.68
CA ASP A 341 9.87 8.30 -12.89
C ASP A 341 10.50 9.35 -13.82
N PHE A 342 10.82 8.97 -15.04
CA PHE A 342 11.50 9.84 -15.98
C PHE A 342 10.71 11.10 -16.35
N ASP A 343 9.37 11.02 -16.44
CA ASP A 343 8.52 12.16 -16.76
C ASP A 343 8.05 12.95 -15.51
N ARG A 344 8.69 12.77 -14.34
CA ARG A 344 8.27 13.40 -13.09
C ARG A 344 8.16 14.92 -13.15
N ASP A 345 9.10 15.59 -13.85
CA ASP A 345 9.09 17.05 -13.95
C ASP A 345 7.92 17.53 -14.82
N GLU A 346 7.65 16.84 -15.95
CA GLU A 346 6.49 17.08 -16.80
C GLU A 346 5.18 16.82 -16.03
N CYS A 347 5.10 15.70 -15.29
CA CYS A 347 3.97 15.36 -14.47
C CYS A 347 3.73 16.40 -13.35
N CYS A 348 4.79 16.86 -12.67
CA CYS A 348 4.69 17.90 -11.66
C CYS A 348 4.14 19.20 -12.25
N GLN A 349 4.69 19.66 -13.40
CA GLN A 349 4.20 20.87 -14.06
C GLN A 349 2.76 20.71 -14.54
N LEU A 350 2.39 19.57 -15.10
CA LEU A 350 1.02 19.28 -15.52
C LEU A 350 0.02 19.37 -14.35
N ILE A 351 0.37 18.81 -13.19
CA ILE A 351 -0.47 18.91 -11.98
C ILE A 351 -0.65 20.38 -11.57
N ILE A 352 0.42 21.18 -11.58
CA ILE A 352 0.34 22.62 -11.30
C ILE A 352 -0.59 23.33 -12.28
N ASP A 353 -0.47 23.05 -13.58
CA ASP A 353 -1.31 23.66 -14.61
C ASP A 353 -2.81 23.31 -14.40
N ILE A 354 -3.11 22.08 -14.03
CA ILE A 354 -4.48 21.65 -13.68
C ILE A 354 -4.97 22.41 -12.44
N LEU A 355 -4.16 22.48 -11.38
CA LEU A 355 -4.52 23.15 -10.13
C LEU A 355 -4.76 24.65 -10.29
N LEU A 356 -4.07 25.29 -11.25
CA LEU A 356 -4.25 26.70 -11.61
C LEU A 356 -5.36 26.95 -12.64
N GLY A 357 -5.98 25.89 -13.17
CA GLY A 357 -7.02 25.99 -14.19
C GLY A 357 -6.52 26.26 -15.61
N ASN A 358 -5.22 26.10 -15.86
CA ASN A 358 -4.61 26.37 -17.17
C ASN A 358 -4.83 25.25 -18.19
N LYS A 359 -5.29 24.05 -17.75
CA LYS A 359 -5.52 22.85 -18.56
C LYS A 359 -6.82 22.14 -18.18
N CYS A 360 -7.91 22.87 -18.07
CA CYS A 360 -9.24 22.34 -17.76
C CYS A 360 -10.24 22.71 -18.86
N ASP A 361 -10.00 22.30 -20.12
CA ASP A 361 -10.94 22.45 -21.24
C ASP A 361 -11.50 21.09 -21.68
#